data_13b6654fbf0ec1fbbc4055effbdcc216
#
_entry.id   13b6654fbf0ec1fbbc4055effbdcc216
#
_cell.length_a   1.000
_cell.length_b   1.000
_cell.length_c   1.000
_cell.angle_alpha   90.00
_cell.angle_beta   90.00
_cell.angle_gamma   90.00
#
_symmetry.space_group_name_H-M   'P 1'
#
loop_
_entity.id
_entity.type
_entity.pdbx_description
1 polymer ?
#
loop_
_entity_poly.entity_id
_entity_poly.type
_entity_poly.pdbx_seq_one_letter_code
_entity_poly.pdbx_strand_id
1 'polypeptide(L)'
;MKRFGLILAAILLLPMCFAACEYGTGGEYSFAYNGYGIHIGDDGNAVAAALGTPIDYIEEDSCGGEGPDKTFVYPGFRYDTVMTGGVDRIVKIVLTDDSIATPNGIKIGSAKSAVIAAFGDSYTETADGSLVYTAGGTKLMFGIRDGVVTAIHYIKA
;
A
#
# COMPACT_ATOMS: atom_id res chain seq x y z
N MET A 1 -0.96 -2.26 73.02
CA MET A 1 -1.49 -3.10 71.91
C MET A 1 -1.67 -2.21 70.69
N LYS A 2 -0.67 -2.19 69.80
CA LYS A 2 -0.71 -1.37 68.56
C LYS A 2 -0.98 -2.28 67.38
N ARG A 3 -2.13 -2.12 66.74
CA ARG A 3 -2.54 -2.88 65.55
C ARG A 3 -1.92 -2.18 64.33
N PHE A 4 -0.96 -2.84 63.68
CA PHE A 4 -0.42 -2.47 62.37
C PHE A 4 -1.43 -2.92 61.30
N GLY A 5 -2.05 -2.00 60.61
CA GLY A 5 -2.88 -2.24 59.44
C GLY A 5 -1.98 -2.37 58.22
N LEU A 6 -1.99 -3.54 57.57
CA LEU A 6 -1.29 -3.85 56.32
C LEU A 6 -2.12 -3.29 55.17
N ILE A 7 -1.63 -2.22 54.53
CA ILE A 7 -2.26 -1.67 53.31
C ILE A 7 -1.70 -2.49 52.13
N LEU A 8 -2.56 -3.36 51.57
CA LEU A 8 -2.27 -4.12 50.36
C LEU A 8 -2.54 -3.21 49.16
N ALA A 9 -1.49 -2.66 48.57
CA ALA A 9 -1.59 -1.91 47.32
C ALA A 9 -1.77 -2.90 46.18
N ALA A 10 -3.00 -3.03 45.66
CA ALA A 10 -3.30 -3.77 44.46
C ALA A 10 -2.83 -2.96 43.24
N ILE A 11 -1.69 -3.39 42.67
CA ILE A 11 -1.23 -2.86 41.36
C ILE A 11 -2.12 -3.45 40.28
N LEU A 12 -3.00 -2.63 39.77
CA LEU A 12 -3.86 -2.93 38.63
C LEU A 12 -3.02 -2.88 37.35
N LEU A 13 -2.47 -4.04 36.93
CA LEU A 13 -1.87 -4.19 35.60
C LEU A 13 -2.99 -4.12 34.57
N LEU A 14 -3.18 -2.94 33.95
CA LEU A 14 -3.97 -2.84 32.73
C LEU A 14 -3.22 -3.58 31.61
N PRO A 15 -3.83 -4.59 30.95
CA PRO A 15 -3.27 -5.10 29.71
C PRO A 15 -3.40 -4.01 28.66
N MET A 16 -2.27 -3.45 28.21
CA MET A 16 -2.20 -2.71 26.97
C MET A 16 -2.57 -3.67 25.84
N CYS A 17 -3.85 -3.66 25.43
CA CYS A 17 -4.25 -4.22 24.16
C CYS A 17 -3.55 -3.42 23.07
N PHE A 18 -2.39 -3.93 22.61
CA PHE A 18 -1.95 -3.64 21.27
C PHE A 18 -3.02 -4.24 20.36
N ALA A 19 -3.93 -3.40 19.87
CA ALA A 19 -4.73 -3.73 18.71
C ALA A 19 -3.71 -3.87 17.56
N ALA A 20 -3.17 -5.08 17.37
CA ALA A 20 -2.64 -5.48 16.09
C ALA A 20 -3.82 -5.32 15.14
N CYS A 21 -3.78 -4.32 14.25
CA CYS A 21 -4.61 -4.35 13.06
C CYS A 21 -4.29 -5.68 12.37
N GLU A 22 -5.16 -6.67 12.57
CA GLU A 22 -5.21 -7.82 11.70
C GLU A 22 -5.56 -7.29 10.32
N TYR A 23 -4.54 -7.14 9.50
CA TYR A 23 -4.70 -6.92 8.07
C TYR A 23 -5.25 -8.24 7.51
N GLY A 24 -6.58 -8.28 7.37
CA GLY A 24 -7.33 -9.48 7.08
C GLY A 24 -6.83 -10.16 5.81
N THR A 25 -6.55 -11.44 5.92
CA THR A 25 -6.41 -12.38 4.82
C THR A 25 -7.72 -12.42 4.05
N GLY A 26 -7.84 -11.62 2.98
CA GLY A 26 -9.01 -11.59 2.08
C GLY A 26 -9.48 -10.21 1.64
N GLY A 27 -8.85 -9.12 2.11
CA GLY A 27 -9.13 -7.76 1.67
C GLY A 27 -8.33 -7.36 0.42
N GLU A 28 -8.78 -6.32 -0.23
CA GLU A 28 -8.08 -5.67 -1.33
C GLU A 28 -6.72 -5.12 -0.88
N TYR A 29 -5.68 -5.25 -1.72
CA TYR A 29 -4.41 -4.59 -1.47
C TYR A 29 -4.55 -3.09 -1.66
N SER A 30 -4.30 -2.31 -0.59
CA SER A 30 -4.30 -0.86 -0.60
C SER A 30 -2.90 -0.31 -0.39
N PHE A 31 -2.67 0.89 -0.89
CA PHE A 31 -1.50 1.69 -0.59
C PHE A 31 -1.87 2.74 0.47
N ALA A 32 -0.93 3.20 1.26
CA ALA A 32 -1.16 4.27 2.23
C ALA A 32 -0.03 5.31 2.16
N TYR A 33 -0.42 6.58 2.15
CA TYR A 33 0.51 7.71 2.16
C TYR A 33 0.03 8.75 3.18
N ASN A 34 0.90 9.13 4.12
CA ASN A 34 0.59 10.08 5.21
C ASN A 34 -0.72 9.73 5.98
N GLY A 35 -0.99 8.44 6.16
CA GLY A 35 -2.20 7.97 6.83
C GLY A 35 -3.47 7.96 5.98
N TYR A 36 -3.39 8.36 4.70
CA TYR A 36 -4.49 8.28 3.74
C TYR A 36 -4.39 7.00 2.91
N GLY A 37 -5.44 6.18 2.93
CA GLY A 37 -5.53 4.95 2.12
C GLY A 37 -5.90 5.27 0.67
N ILE A 38 -5.23 4.63 -0.28
CA ILE A 38 -5.43 4.78 -1.72
C ILE A 38 -5.65 3.40 -2.32
N HIS A 39 -6.74 3.23 -3.08
CA HIS A 39 -7.11 1.95 -3.69
C HIS A 39 -7.14 2.04 -5.22
N ILE A 40 -6.94 0.92 -5.85
CA ILE A 40 -7.21 0.81 -7.29
C ILE A 40 -8.71 1.00 -7.52
N GLY A 41 -9.06 1.89 -8.46
CA GLY A 41 -10.44 2.27 -8.73
C GLY A 41 -10.92 3.54 -8.04
N ASP A 42 -10.16 4.10 -7.09
CA ASP A 42 -10.46 5.40 -6.48
C ASP A 42 -10.49 6.51 -7.52
N ASP A 43 -11.20 7.60 -7.21
CA ASP A 43 -11.17 8.83 -8.01
C ASP A 43 -9.83 9.56 -7.79
N GLY A 44 -8.98 9.59 -8.82
CA GLY A 44 -7.66 10.21 -8.76
C GLY A 44 -7.68 11.69 -8.41
N ASN A 45 -8.69 12.44 -8.86
CA ASN A 45 -8.83 13.86 -8.51
C ASN A 45 -9.20 14.04 -7.04
N ALA A 46 -10.07 13.17 -6.49
CA ALA A 46 -10.40 13.19 -5.07
C ALA A 46 -9.18 12.83 -4.20
N VAL A 47 -8.38 11.86 -4.63
CA VAL A 47 -7.11 11.50 -3.97
C VAL A 47 -6.13 12.68 -4.02
N ALA A 48 -5.96 13.33 -5.19
CA ALA A 48 -5.10 14.52 -5.32
C ALA A 48 -5.57 15.67 -4.39
N ALA A 49 -6.88 15.90 -4.29
CA ALA A 49 -7.43 16.91 -3.37
C ALA A 49 -7.12 16.59 -1.90
N ALA A 50 -7.11 15.31 -1.51
CA ALA A 50 -6.79 14.88 -0.15
C ALA A 50 -5.28 14.93 0.17
N LEU A 51 -4.41 14.60 -0.81
CA LEU A 51 -2.96 14.57 -0.63
C LEU A 51 -2.30 15.94 -0.79
N GLY A 52 -2.97 16.88 -1.42
CA GLY A 52 -2.42 18.18 -1.82
C GLY A 52 -1.73 18.14 -3.18
N THR A 53 -1.04 19.24 -3.53
CA THR A 53 -0.44 19.43 -4.85
C THR A 53 0.63 18.36 -5.15
N PRO A 54 0.52 17.61 -6.26
CA PRO A 54 1.57 16.71 -6.71
C PRO A 54 2.83 17.49 -7.09
N ILE A 55 4.01 16.85 -7.01
CA ILE A 55 5.28 17.47 -7.44
C ILE A 55 5.42 17.52 -8.95
N ASP A 56 4.68 16.64 -9.67
CA ASP A 56 4.57 16.65 -11.12
C ASP A 56 3.21 16.08 -11.54
N TYR A 57 2.72 16.52 -12.70
CA TYR A 57 1.45 16.09 -13.29
C TYR A 57 1.59 15.97 -14.80
N ILE A 58 1.25 14.81 -15.32
CA ILE A 58 1.34 14.50 -16.75
C ILE A 58 -0.05 14.13 -17.26
N GLU A 59 -0.44 14.64 -18.41
CA GLU A 59 -1.67 14.32 -19.11
C GLU A 59 -1.33 13.93 -20.55
N GLU A 60 -1.78 12.76 -20.96
CA GLU A 60 -1.49 12.19 -22.29
C GLU A 60 -2.80 11.72 -22.96
N ASP A 61 -2.88 11.85 -24.28
CA ASP A 61 -4.03 11.35 -25.04
C ASP A 61 -4.14 9.83 -24.87
N SER A 62 -5.31 9.36 -24.42
CA SER A 62 -5.56 7.94 -24.24
C SER A 62 -5.84 7.25 -25.58
N CYS A 63 -5.20 6.10 -25.82
CA CYS A 63 -5.42 5.28 -27.02
C CYS A 63 -6.78 4.56 -27.04
N GLY A 64 -7.59 4.62 -25.98
CA GLY A 64 -8.85 3.84 -25.88
C GLY A 64 -9.77 4.26 -24.73
N GLY A 65 -9.46 5.35 -24.03
CA GLY A 65 -10.26 5.89 -22.94
C GLY A 65 -11.31 6.93 -23.38
N GLU A 66 -12.20 7.29 -22.47
CA GLU A 66 -13.21 8.35 -22.66
C GLU A 66 -12.60 9.77 -22.53
N GLY A 67 -11.30 9.89 -22.22
CA GLY A 67 -10.56 11.13 -22.03
C GLY A 67 -9.06 10.84 -21.83
N PRO A 68 -8.24 11.85 -21.51
CA PRO A 68 -6.81 11.68 -21.34
C PRO A 68 -6.47 10.79 -20.15
N ASP A 69 -5.36 10.05 -20.28
CA ASP A 69 -4.72 9.36 -19.16
C ASP A 69 -3.91 10.37 -18.35
N LYS A 70 -3.94 10.25 -17.03
CA LYS A 70 -3.26 11.18 -16.13
C LYS A 70 -2.32 10.46 -15.18
N THR A 71 -1.14 11.04 -14.97
CA THR A 71 -0.18 10.59 -13.98
C THR A 71 0.05 11.69 -12.94
N PHE A 72 -0.16 11.35 -11.67
CA PHE A 72 0.08 12.22 -10.53
C PHE A 72 1.31 11.73 -9.78
N VAL A 73 2.33 12.58 -9.67
CA VAL A 73 3.62 12.24 -9.04
C VAL A 73 3.73 12.89 -7.67
N TYR A 74 4.07 12.09 -6.67
CA TYR A 74 4.34 12.51 -5.29
C TYR A 74 5.72 12.03 -4.85
N PRO A 75 6.29 12.57 -3.77
CA PRO A 75 7.54 12.05 -3.23
C PRO A 75 7.43 10.55 -2.92
N GLY A 76 8.27 9.73 -3.58
CA GLY A 76 8.38 8.29 -3.39
C GLY A 76 7.34 7.43 -4.11
N PHE A 77 6.31 8.00 -4.74
CA PHE A 77 5.34 7.23 -5.53
C PHE A 77 4.65 8.06 -6.61
N ARG A 78 3.98 7.38 -7.51
CA ARG A 78 3.04 7.98 -8.46
C ARG A 78 1.81 7.09 -8.61
N TYR A 79 0.72 7.64 -9.09
CA TYR A 79 -0.41 6.86 -9.58
C TYR A 79 -0.87 7.34 -10.95
N ASP A 80 -1.34 6.37 -11.72
CA ASP A 80 -1.83 6.55 -13.08
C ASP A 80 -3.35 6.34 -13.08
N THR A 81 -4.10 7.20 -13.79
CA THR A 81 -5.56 7.11 -13.91
C THR A 81 -5.97 6.94 -15.37
N VAL A 82 -7.13 6.31 -15.55
CA VAL A 82 -7.84 6.22 -16.84
C VAL A 82 -9.27 6.70 -16.62
N MET A 83 -9.77 7.54 -17.53
CA MET A 83 -11.15 8.00 -17.46
C MET A 83 -12.11 6.84 -17.76
N THR A 84 -13.03 6.62 -16.84
CA THR A 84 -14.08 5.59 -16.96
C THR A 84 -15.37 6.12 -16.37
N GLY A 85 -16.43 6.21 -17.19
CA GLY A 85 -17.72 6.76 -16.77
C GLY A 85 -17.62 8.22 -16.31
N GLY A 86 -16.77 9.03 -16.94
CA GLY A 86 -16.56 10.43 -16.61
C GLY A 86 -15.75 10.68 -15.32
N VAL A 87 -15.13 9.65 -14.75
CA VAL A 87 -14.28 9.74 -13.53
C VAL A 87 -12.89 9.19 -13.83
N ASP A 88 -11.86 9.92 -13.40
CA ASP A 88 -10.46 9.49 -13.51
C ASP A 88 -10.16 8.38 -12.46
N ARG A 89 -10.30 7.11 -12.85
CA ARG A 89 -10.10 5.96 -11.96
C ARG A 89 -8.63 5.59 -11.88
N ILE A 90 -8.12 5.44 -10.66
CA ILE A 90 -6.75 4.93 -10.44
C ILE A 90 -6.68 3.49 -10.93
N VAL A 91 -5.76 3.23 -11.86
CA VAL A 91 -5.53 1.88 -12.43
C VAL A 91 -4.19 1.31 -12.01
N LYS A 92 -3.26 2.17 -11.56
CA LYS A 92 -1.92 1.75 -11.15
C LYS A 92 -1.34 2.71 -10.11
N ILE A 93 -0.64 2.15 -9.12
CA ILE A 93 0.20 2.90 -8.17
C ILE A 93 1.60 2.29 -8.23
N VAL A 94 2.63 3.13 -8.32
CA VAL A 94 4.03 2.73 -8.45
C VAL A 94 4.84 3.40 -7.35
N LEU A 95 5.56 2.62 -6.56
CA LEU A 95 6.58 3.16 -5.66
C LEU A 95 7.84 3.44 -6.49
N THR A 96 8.40 4.64 -6.38
CA THR A 96 9.49 5.13 -7.23
C THR A 96 10.86 5.06 -6.57
N ASP A 97 10.90 4.98 -5.23
CA ASP A 97 12.14 4.88 -4.45
C ASP A 97 11.92 4.14 -3.12
N ASP A 98 12.93 4.08 -2.27
CA ASP A 98 12.92 3.39 -0.98
C ASP A 98 12.47 4.25 0.21
N SER A 99 12.02 5.48 -0.04
CA SER A 99 11.52 6.39 1.00
C SER A 99 10.16 5.96 1.56
N ILE A 100 9.39 5.18 0.79
CA ILE A 100 8.04 4.72 1.13
C ILE A 100 8.00 3.19 1.15
N ALA A 101 7.21 2.65 2.07
CA ALA A 101 6.95 1.23 2.20
C ALA A 101 5.47 0.91 1.96
N THR A 102 5.18 -0.34 1.62
CA THR A 102 3.81 -0.89 1.69
C THR A 102 3.30 -0.86 3.14
N PRO A 103 2.00 -0.97 3.41
CA PRO A 103 1.46 -1.10 4.77
C PRO A 103 2.09 -2.24 5.57
N ASN A 104 2.57 -3.30 4.91
CA ASN A 104 3.28 -4.42 5.52
C ASN A 104 4.79 -4.20 5.68
N GLY A 105 5.29 -2.98 5.45
CA GLY A 105 6.68 -2.59 5.67
C GLY A 105 7.67 -2.98 4.57
N ILE A 106 7.21 -3.46 3.41
CA ILE A 106 8.07 -3.79 2.26
C ILE A 106 8.32 -2.55 1.42
N LYS A 107 9.58 -2.31 1.06
CA LYS A 107 10.02 -1.20 0.21
C LYS A 107 11.00 -1.67 -0.85
N ILE A 108 11.32 -0.82 -1.81
CA ILE A 108 12.41 -1.06 -2.77
C ILE A 108 13.71 -1.30 -1.97
N GLY A 109 14.45 -2.34 -2.34
CA GLY A 109 15.61 -2.82 -1.58
C GLY A 109 15.34 -3.88 -0.52
N SER A 110 14.07 -4.17 -0.18
CA SER A 110 13.73 -5.27 0.74
C SER A 110 14.12 -6.63 0.14
N ALA A 111 14.50 -7.60 0.98
CA ALA A 111 14.78 -8.96 0.52
C ALA A 111 13.50 -9.69 0.03
N LYS A 112 13.61 -10.56 -0.99
CA LYS A 112 12.52 -11.45 -1.44
C LYS A 112 11.91 -12.24 -0.28
N SER A 113 12.74 -12.73 0.64
CA SER A 113 12.29 -13.46 1.83
C SER A 113 11.43 -12.60 2.78
N ALA A 114 11.70 -11.29 2.88
CA ALA A 114 10.87 -10.38 3.66
C ALA A 114 9.48 -10.18 3.02
N VAL A 115 9.39 -10.15 1.68
CA VAL A 115 8.11 -10.11 0.98
C VAL A 115 7.28 -11.35 1.31
N ILE A 116 7.88 -12.55 1.20
CA ILE A 116 7.20 -13.80 1.50
C ILE A 116 6.78 -13.88 2.98
N ALA A 117 7.63 -13.42 3.90
CA ALA A 117 7.29 -13.36 5.32
C ALA A 117 6.10 -12.42 5.61
N ALA A 118 5.98 -11.30 4.85
CA ALA A 118 4.93 -10.31 5.05
C ALA A 118 3.59 -10.66 4.37
N PHE A 119 3.63 -11.33 3.21
CA PHE A 119 2.45 -11.60 2.36
C PHE A 119 2.13 -13.09 2.22
N GLY A 120 3.01 -13.99 2.71
CA GLY A 120 2.82 -15.43 2.62
C GLY A 120 3.24 -16.04 1.27
N ASP A 121 2.95 -17.34 1.10
CA ASP A 121 3.37 -18.13 -0.06
C ASP A 121 2.33 -18.17 -1.20
N SER A 122 1.18 -17.48 -1.02
CA SER A 122 0.09 -17.49 -2.00
C SER A 122 0.31 -16.47 -3.12
N TYR A 123 1.46 -16.53 -3.78
CA TYR A 123 1.80 -15.67 -4.92
C TYR A 123 1.90 -16.47 -6.23
N THR A 124 1.79 -15.77 -7.35
CA THR A 124 2.21 -16.25 -8.66
C THR A 124 3.58 -15.67 -8.99
N GLU A 125 4.55 -16.51 -9.33
CA GLU A 125 5.85 -16.05 -9.82
C GLU A 125 5.79 -15.92 -11.35
N THR A 126 6.17 -14.75 -11.87
CA THR A 126 6.20 -14.48 -13.31
C THR A 126 7.50 -14.98 -13.94
N ALA A 127 7.58 -15.03 -15.27
CA ALA A 127 8.76 -15.51 -15.99
C ALA A 127 10.03 -14.70 -15.72
N ASP A 128 9.90 -13.42 -15.31
CA ASP A 128 11.01 -12.54 -14.91
C ASP A 128 11.33 -12.62 -13.40
N GLY A 129 10.68 -13.55 -12.68
CA GLY A 129 10.90 -13.77 -11.24
C GLY A 129 10.18 -12.80 -10.30
N SER A 130 9.29 -11.96 -10.82
CA SER A 130 8.45 -11.08 -10.00
C SER A 130 7.41 -11.88 -9.23
N LEU A 131 7.08 -11.43 -7.99
CA LEU A 131 6.04 -12.03 -7.17
C LEU A 131 4.75 -11.21 -7.32
N VAL A 132 3.64 -11.88 -7.65
CA VAL A 132 2.32 -11.25 -7.82
C VAL A 132 1.33 -11.84 -6.83
N TYR A 133 0.81 -11.02 -5.95
CA TYR A 133 -0.27 -11.32 -5.03
C TYR A 133 -1.57 -10.69 -5.56
N THR A 134 -2.67 -11.44 -5.56
CA THR A 134 -3.96 -10.95 -6.08
C THR A 134 -5.04 -11.07 -5.02
N ALA A 135 -5.72 -9.97 -4.73
CA ALA A 135 -6.88 -9.94 -3.84
C ALA A 135 -7.77 -8.72 -4.16
N GLY A 136 -9.08 -8.86 -4.01
CA GLY A 136 -10.06 -7.75 -4.07
C GLY A 136 -10.07 -6.95 -5.37
N GLY A 137 -9.65 -7.53 -6.51
CA GLY A 137 -9.56 -6.80 -7.77
C GLY A 137 -8.23 -6.06 -7.98
N THR A 138 -7.28 -6.20 -7.04
CA THR A 138 -5.95 -5.59 -7.10
C THR A 138 -4.86 -6.67 -7.19
N LYS A 139 -3.88 -6.46 -8.05
CA LYS A 139 -2.61 -7.17 -8.08
C LYS A 139 -1.53 -6.32 -7.43
N LEU A 140 -0.88 -6.85 -6.39
CA LEU A 140 0.33 -6.28 -5.81
C LEU A 140 1.54 -7.05 -6.34
N MET A 141 2.36 -6.37 -7.14
CA MET A 141 3.51 -6.95 -7.81
C MET A 141 4.82 -6.43 -7.21
N PHE A 142 5.72 -7.36 -6.88
CA PHE A 142 7.09 -7.08 -6.46
C PHE A 142 8.05 -7.55 -7.54
N GLY A 143 8.70 -6.62 -8.24
CA GLY A 143 9.81 -6.93 -9.15
C GLY A 143 11.02 -7.37 -8.33
N ILE A 144 11.57 -8.54 -8.62
CA ILE A 144 12.71 -9.11 -7.89
C ILE A 144 13.91 -9.21 -8.83
N ARG A 145 15.07 -8.70 -8.39
CA ARG A 145 16.36 -8.90 -9.05
C ARG A 145 17.42 -9.18 -7.99
N ASP A 146 18.23 -10.22 -8.21
CA ASP A 146 19.29 -10.61 -7.28
C ASP A 146 18.82 -10.81 -5.83
N GLY A 147 17.58 -11.31 -5.68
CA GLY A 147 16.97 -11.57 -4.36
C GLY A 147 16.45 -10.34 -3.61
N VAL A 148 16.45 -9.15 -4.23
CA VAL A 148 15.93 -7.92 -3.64
C VAL A 148 14.80 -7.33 -4.49
N VAL A 149 13.91 -6.59 -3.83
CA VAL A 149 12.80 -5.85 -4.45
C VAL A 149 13.36 -4.65 -5.21
N THR A 150 13.07 -4.57 -6.50
CA THR A 150 13.46 -3.47 -7.38
C THR A 150 12.28 -2.64 -7.88
N ALA A 151 11.05 -3.15 -7.74
CA ALA A 151 9.82 -2.47 -8.12
C ALA A 151 8.65 -2.93 -7.24
N ILE A 152 7.72 -2.01 -6.93
CA ILE A 152 6.47 -2.31 -6.23
C ILE A 152 5.34 -1.61 -6.96
N HIS A 153 4.39 -2.38 -7.46
CA HIS A 153 3.24 -1.88 -8.21
C HIS A 153 1.93 -2.45 -7.64
N TYR A 154 0.94 -1.58 -7.47
CA TYR A 154 -0.46 -1.97 -7.31
C TYR A 154 -1.14 -1.74 -8.66
N ILE A 155 -1.83 -2.73 -9.18
CA ILE A 155 -2.39 -2.71 -10.54
C ILE A 155 -3.79 -3.33 -10.49
N LYS A 156 -4.71 -2.84 -11.30
CA LYS A 156 -6.02 -3.48 -11.49
C LYS A 156 -5.85 -4.93 -11.97
N ALA A 157 -6.58 -5.86 -11.32
CA ALA A 157 -6.52 -7.30 -11.63
C ALA A 157 -7.24 -7.65 -12.93
#